data_17118e1c7c0332a7a63d31ccf7819439
#
_entry.id   17118e1c7c0332a7a63d31ccf7819439
#
_cell.length_a   1.000
_cell.length_b   1.000
_cell.length_c   1.000
_cell.angle_alpha   90.00
_cell.angle_beta   90.00
_cell.angle_gamma   90.00
#
_symmetry.space_group_name_H-M   'P 1'
#
loop_
_entity.id
_entity.type
_entity.pdbx_description
1 polymer ?
#
loop_
_entity_poly.entity_id
_entity_poly.type
_entity_poly.pdbx_seq_one_letter_code
_entity_poly.pdbx_strand_id
1 'polypeptide(L)'
;NKPLGYVSGQAEDGHEPARILITPRNRWIDDPSPRRFNPSQLKSLVPAGRLDINSTGLLVLTQDGRIAKTIIGENSSVEKEYIVRVAMTDGRSNSEFPPAKLALLNHGLELDGKPLEKAEVSWLNEDQLKFVLREGRNRQIRRMCDLVGLKVLALKRVRVGNVRLGKLPVGKWRYLEDGESFTGPAPKRASSSRPAAGAPRRPKTFKPRKPN
;
A
#
# COMPACT_ATOMS: atom_id res chain seq x y z
N ASN A 1 -2.85 8.02 0.30
CA ASN A 1 -1.65 7.55 1.02
C ASN A 1 -1.60 8.22 2.39
N LYS A 2 -2.13 7.52 3.40
CA LYS A 2 -2.22 8.02 4.78
C LYS A 2 -0.82 8.26 5.36
N PRO A 3 -0.52 9.45 5.89
CA PRO A 3 0.72 9.70 6.63
C PRO A 3 0.65 9.16 8.07
N LEU A 4 1.76 9.23 8.80
CA LEU A 4 1.81 9.03 10.25
C LEU A 4 1.02 10.12 10.97
N GLY A 5 0.58 9.84 12.21
CA GLY A 5 -0.08 10.80 13.08
C GLY A 5 -1.57 11.02 12.80
N TYR A 6 -2.14 10.41 11.77
CA TYR A 6 -3.57 10.48 11.44
C TYR A 6 -4.27 9.17 11.80
N VAL A 7 -5.46 9.27 12.37
CA VAL A 7 -6.36 8.12 12.55
C VAL A 7 -7.14 7.83 11.27
N SER A 8 -7.54 6.58 11.07
CA SER A 8 -8.31 6.20 9.87
C SER A 8 -9.79 6.60 9.95
N GLY A 9 -10.35 6.56 11.17
CA GLY A 9 -11.76 6.82 11.45
C GLY A 9 -12.04 8.24 11.92
N GLN A 10 -12.81 8.35 13.00
CA GLN A 10 -13.08 9.62 13.67
C GLN A 10 -11.85 10.08 14.47
N ALA A 11 -11.79 11.38 14.79
CA ALA A 11 -10.75 11.92 15.65
C ALA A 11 -10.72 11.17 16.98
N GLU A 12 -9.53 10.82 17.43
CA GLU A 12 -9.31 10.01 18.63
C GLU A 12 -7.99 10.45 19.29
N ASP A 13 -7.98 10.61 20.59
CA ASP A 13 -6.77 10.95 21.40
C ASP A 13 -5.97 12.16 20.87
N GLY A 14 -6.68 13.22 20.41
CA GLY A 14 -6.05 14.41 19.88
C GLY A 14 -5.50 14.26 18.44
N HIS A 15 -5.73 13.12 17.78
CA HIS A 15 -5.29 12.90 16.41
C HIS A 15 -6.41 13.14 15.41
N GLU A 16 -6.05 13.83 14.32
CA GLU A 16 -6.97 14.16 13.26
C GLU A 16 -7.29 12.97 12.34
N PRO A 17 -8.53 12.88 11.84
CA PRO A 17 -8.91 11.83 10.90
C PRO A 17 -8.30 12.04 9.51
N ALA A 18 -7.80 10.97 8.89
CA ALA A 18 -7.17 11.04 7.57
C ALA A 18 -8.07 11.64 6.48
N ARG A 19 -9.41 11.62 6.65
CA ARG A 19 -10.36 12.22 5.69
C ARG A 19 -10.18 13.73 5.51
N ILE A 20 -9.60 14.46 6.49
CA ILE A 20 -9.35 15.91 6.35
C ILE A 20 -8.30 16.23 5.30
N LEU A 21 -7.47 15.24 4.93
CA LEU A 21 -6.50 15.37 3.86
C LEU A 21 -7.14 15.36 2.47
N ILE A 22 -8.45 15.02 2.34
CA ILE A 22 -9.16 14.99 1.07
C ILE A 22 -9.60 16.43 0.71
N THR A 23 -8.65 17.18 0.19
CA THR A 23 -8.82 18.56 -0.26
C THR A 23 -8.31 18.71 -1.69
N PRO A 24 -8.75 19.74 -2.46
CA PRO A 24 -8.20 19.99 -3.80
C PRO A 24 -6.68 20.13 -3.81
N ARG A 25 -6.11 20.79 -2.80
CA ARG A 25 -4.65 21.00 -2.65
C ARG A 25 -3.87 19.69 -2.46
N ASN A 26 -4.50 18.70 -1.83
CA ASN A 26 -3.87 17.42 -1.56
C ASN A 26 -4.15 16.37 -2.64
N ARG A 27 -4.94 16.71 -3.66
CA ARG A 27 -5.08 15.83 -4.80
C ARG A 27 -3.74 15.64 -5.48
N TRP A 28 -3.43 14.38 -5.85
CA TRP A 28 -2.20 14.07 -6.58
C TRP A 28 -2.23 14.73 -7.95
N ILE A 29 -1.12 15.39 -8.33
CA ILE A 29 -1.03 16.15 -9.59
C ILE A 29 -1.17 15.24 -10.81
N ASP A 30 -0.68 13.99 -10.71
CA ASP A 30 -0.74 12.98 -11.77
C ASP A 30 -1.99 12.06 -11.66
N ASP A 31 -3.03 12.48 -10.91
CA ASP A 31 -4.29 11.74 -10.85
C ASP A 31 -4.96 11.73 -12.24
N PRO A 32 -5.05 10.56 -12.93
CA PRO A 32 -5.58 10.50 -14.29
C PRO A 32 -7.09 10.68 -14.36
N SER A 33 -7.78 10.67 -13.22
CA SER A 33 -9.24 10.74 -13.19
C SER A 33 -9.75 12.12 -13.66
N PRO A 34 -10.69 12.17 -14.62
CA PRO A 34 -11.31 13.40 -15.07
C PRO A 34 -12.29 13.99 -14.04
N ARG A 35 -12.56 13.29 -12.94
CA ARG A 35 -13.51 13.70 -11.92
C ARG A 35 -13.06 14.98 -11.24
N ARG A 36 -13.97 15.95 -11.12
CA ARG A 36 -13.73 17.16 -10.34
C ARG A 36 -14.07 16.92 -8.87
N PHE A 37 -13.23 17.46 -7.99
CA PHE A 37 -13.52 17.43 -6.56
C PHE A 37 -14.72 18.33 -6.24
N ASN A 38 -15.66 17.78 -5.44
CA ASN A 38 -16.76 18.52 -4.88
C ASN A 38 -16.83 18.25 -3.37
N PRO A 39 -16.91 19.28 -2.51
CA PRO A 39 -17.02 19.12 -1.07
C PRO A 39 -18.15 18.20 -0.60
N SER A 40 -19.25 18.10 -1.36
CA SER A 40 -20.34 17.17 -1.05
C SER A 40 -19.91 15.70 -1.04
N GLN A 41 -18.82 15.35 -1.75
CA GLN A 41 -18.24 14.01 -1.75
C GLN A 41 -17.65 13.61 -0.38
N LEU A 42 -17.39 14.57 0.51
CA LEU A 42 -16.94 14.29 1.87
C LEU A 42 -18.06 13.83 2.80
N LYS A 43 -19.32 14.08 2.43
CA LYS A 43 -20.46 13.59 3.19
C LYS A 43 -20.46 12.05 3.16
N SER A 44 -20.59 11.44 4.32
CA SER A 44 -20.63 9.98 4.48
C SER A 44 -19.38 9.26 3.95
N LEU A 45 -18.27 9.96 3.70
CA LEU A 45 -17.01 9.33 3.31
C LEU A 45 -16.38 8.63 4.52
N VAL A 46 -16.27 7.31 4.44
CA VAL A 46 -15.76 6.45 5.51
C VAL A 46 -14.59 5.59 5.04
N PRO A 47 -13.69 5.19 5.94
CA PRO A 47 -12.60 4.28 5.58
C PRO A 47 -13.14 2.84 5.41
N ALA A 48 -12.77 2.21 4.31
CA ALA A 48 -12.93 0.78 4.10
C ALA A 48 -11.68 0.05 4.62
N GLY A 49 -11.67 -0.19 5.93
CA GLY A 49 -10.54 -0.72 6.68
C GLY A 49 -9.71 0.38 7.35
N ARG A 50 -8.95 -0.03 8.35
CA ARG A 50 -8.17 0.88 9.19
C ARG A 50 -6.68 0.70 8.93
N LEU A 51 -5.93 1.74 9.20
CA LEU A 51 -4.49 1.75 9.44
C LEU A 51 -4.27 2.42 10.79
N ASP A 52 -3.39 1.85 11.60
CA ASP A 52 -3.01 2.47 12.88
C ASP A 52 -2.41 3.86 12.65
N ILE A 53 -2.39 4.65 13.70
CA ILE A 53 -1.83 6.01 13.72
C ILE A 53 -0.36 6.04 13.29
N ASN A 54 0.40 5.02 13.71
CA ASN A 54 1.80 4.81 13.41
C ASN A 54 2.03 3.89 12.20
N SER A 55 1.05 3.77 11.30
CA SER A 55 1.14 3.06 10.03
C SER A 55 0.81 3.99 8.88
N THR A 56 1.42 3.75 7.71
CA THR A 56 1.26 4.57 6.51
C THR A 56 0.67 3.78 5.35
N GLY A 57 0.37 4.46 4.26
CA GLY A 57 0.09 3.81 2.99
C GLY A 57 -1.35 3.88 2.53
N LEU A 58 -1.76 2.90 1.74
CA LEU A 58 -3.05 2.90 1.04
C LEU A 58 -4.21 2.79 2.04
N LEU A 59 -4.96 3.87 2.16
CA LEU A 59 -6.23 3.92 2.87
C LEU A 59 -7.34 4.15 1.83
N VAL A 60 -8.29 3.23 1.75
CA VAL A 60 -9.46 3.33 0.88
C VAL A 60 -10.54 4.09 1.63
N LEU A 61 -11.09 5.11 0.99
CA LEU A 61 -12.24 5.87 1.48
C LEU A 61 -13.39 5.70 0.50
N THR A 62 -14.59 5.46 1.00
CA THR A 62 -15.77 5.24 0.16
C THR A 62 -17.04 5.80 0.81
N GLN A 63 -18.03 6.13 -0.01
CA GLN A 63 -19.40 6.42 0.41
C GLN A 63 -20.31 5.19 0.24
N ASP A 64 -19.82 4.14 -0.43
CA ASP A 64 -20.59 2.93 -0.71
C ASP A 64 -20.26 1.84 0.32
N GLY A 65 -21.22 1.54 1.18
CA GLY A 65 -21.11 0.49 2.20
C GLY A 65 -20.87 -0.91 1.62
N ARG A 66 -21.28 -1.16 0.36
CA ARG A 66 -21.02 -2.44 -0.32
C ARG A 66 -19.52 -2.61 -0.59
N ILE A 67 -18.85 -1.55 -1.01
CA ILE A 67 -17.39 -1.53 -1.21
C ILE A 67 -16.69 -1.75 0.13
N ALA A 68 -17.12 -1.06 1.19
CA ALA A 68 -16.58 -1.26 2.52
C ALA A 68 -16.74 -2.73 2.96
N LYS A 69 -17.94 -3.30 2.83
CA LYS A 69 -18.24 -4.70 3.18
C LYS A 69 -17.38 -5.68 2.37
N THR A 70 -17.14 -5.42 1.10
CA THR A 70 -16.26 -6.25 0.24
C THR A 70 -14.85 -6.30 0.80
N ILE A 71 -14.31 -5.18 1.28
CA ILE A 71 -12.91 -5.07 1.72
C ILE A 71 -12.70 -5.58 3.15
N ILE A 72 -13.67 -5.33 4.05
CA ILE A 72 -13.52 -5.56 5.50
C ILE A 72 -14.57 -6.46 6.11
N GLY A 73 -15.49 -7.02 5.33
CA GLY A 73 -16.49 -7.99 5.83
C GLY A 73 -15.82 -9.25 6.37
N GLU A 74 -16.48 -9.94 7.30
CA GLU A 74 -15.96 -11.16 7.93
C GLU A 74 -15.53 -12.24 6.92
N ASN A 75 -16.24 -12.33 5.79
CA ASN A 75 -15.95 -13.29 4.72
C ASN A 75 -15.15 -12.64 3.57
N SER A 76 -14.44 -11.53 3.83
CA SER A 76 -13.67 -10.86 2.80
C SER A 76 -12.41 -11.64 2.45
N SER A 77 -12.30 -12.06 1.19
CA SER A 77 -11.08 -12.66 0.63
C SER A 77 -10.11 -11.63 0.06
N VAL A 78 -10.40 -10.33 0.24
CA VAL A 78 -9.58 -9.25 -0.31
C VAL A 78 -8.23 -9.18 0.40
N GLU A 79 -7.18 -9.46 -0.33
CA GLU A 79 -5.81 -9.41 0.16
C GLU A 79 -5.37 -7.97 0.46
N LYS A 80 -4.60 -7.83 1.53
CA LYS A 80 -3.93 -6.59 1.89
C LYS A 80 -2.43 -6.86 1.96
N GLU A 81 -1.64 -6.14 1.19
CA GLU A 81 -0.18 -6.29 1.14
C GLU A 81 0.52 -5.15 1.85
N TYR A 82 1.48 -5.51 2.69
CA TYR A 82 2.23 -4.58 3.51
C TYR A 82 3.73 -4.77 3.31
N ILE A 83 4.47 -3.67 3.39
CA ILE A 83 5.92 -3.65 3.57
C ILE A 83 6.20 -3.25 5.02
N VAL A 84 6.91 -4.09 5.73
CA VAL A 84 7.14 -3.97 7.18
C VAL A 84 8.63 -3.95 7.46
N ARG A 85 9.13 -2.82 7.93
CA ARG A 85 10.51 -2.70 8.38
C ARG A 85 10.61 -3.22 9.81
N VAL A 86 11.57 -4.11 10.04
CA VAL A 86 11.74 -4.81 11.30
C VAL A 86 13.18 -4.81 11.77
N ALA A 87 13.35 -5.02 13.08
CA ALA A 87 14.64 -5.37 13.69
C ALA A 87 14.40 -6.49 14.70
N MET A 88 15.41 -7.34 14.91
CA MET A 88 15.36 -8.34 15.97
C MET A 88 15.39 -7.66 17.35
N THR A 89 14.59 -8.17 18.28
CA THR A 89 14.45 -7.57 19.62
C THR A 89 15.68 -7.80 20.51
N ASP A 90 16.49 -8.80 20.18
CA ASP A 90 17.74 -9.16 20.87
C ASP A 90 18.98 -8.45 20.30
N GLY A 91 18.79 -7.54 19.33
CA GLY A 91 19.87 -6.75 18.73
C GLY A 91 20.72 -7.47 17.70
N ARG A 92 20.45 -8.76 17.41
CA ARG A 92 21.13 -9.50 16.33
C ARG A 92 20.74 -8.99 14.95
N SER A 93 21.53 -9.35 13.94
CA SER A 93 21.20 -9.07 12.56
C SER A 93 19.93 -9.82 12.12
N ASN A 94 19.09 -9.19 11.31
CA ASN A 94 17.93 -9.87 10.71
C ASN A 94 18.33 -11.04 9.79
N SER A 95 19.56 -11.09 9.30
CA SER A 95 20.09 -12.23 8.54
C SER A 95 20.16 -13.52 9.36
N GLU A 96 20.16 -13.40 10.69
CA GLU A 96 20.15 -14.51 11.63
C GLU A 96 18.72 -14.93 12.05
N PHE A 97 17.69 -14.32 11.47
CA PHE A 97 16.31 -14.64 11.81
C PHE A 97 15.96 -16.09 11.43
N PRO A 98 15.53 -16.93 12.40
CA PRO A 98 15.34 -18.37 12.17
C PRO A 98 14.26 -18.65 11.11
N PRO A 99 14.51 -19.54 10.14
CA PRO A 99 13.50 -19.95 9.15
C PRO A 99 12.22 -20.52 9.79
N ALA A 100 12.33 -21.21 10.91
CA ALA A 100 11.19 -21.73 11.64
C ALA A 100 10.26 -20.62 12.15
N LYS A 101 10.80 -19.48 12.60
CA LYS A 101 10.02 -18.31 13.00
C LYS A 101 9.36 -17.62 11.81
N LEU A 102 10.01 -17.58 10.64
CA LEU A 102 9.40 -17.12 9.41
C LEU A 102 8.23 -18.03 8.98
N ALA A 103 8.37 -19.33 9.17
CA ALA A 103 7.28 -20.28 8.91
C ALA A 103 6.08 -20.03 9.85
N LEU A 104 6.32 -19.72 11.14
CA LEU A 104 5.26 -19.35 12.07
C LEU A 104 4.52 -18.07 11.63
N LEU A 105 5.21 -17.08 11.11
CA LEU A 105 4.57 -15.87 10.54
C LEU A 105 3.65 -16.20 9.37
N ASN A 106 3.96 -17.25 8.61
CA ASN A 106 3.13 -17.71 7.50
C ASN A 106 1.91 -18.50 7.99
N HIS A 107 2.08 -19.32 9.02
CA HIS A 107 1.01 -20.14 9.59
C HIS A 107 1.41 -20.70 10.96
N GLY A 108 0.45 -20.75 11.88
CA GLY A 108 0.60 -21.37 13.19
C GLY A 108 0.66 -20.41 14.37
N LEU A 109 0.50 -19.09 14.14
CA LEU A 109 0.34 -18.12 15.22
C LEU A 109 -1.12 -17.99 15.64
N GLU A 110 -1.31 -17.61 16.90
CA GLU A 110 -2.61 -17.30 17.49
C GLU A 110 -2.59 -15.90 18.10
N LEU A 111 -3.71 -15.21 18.05
CA LEU A 111 -3.94 -13.95 18.75
C LEU A 111 -5.29 -14.02 19.47
N ASP A 112 -5.29 -13.64 20.76
CA ASP A 112 -6.47 -13.65 21.62
C ASP A 112 -7.13 -15.04 21.70
N GLY A 113 -6.33 -16.11 21.77
CA GLY A 113 -6.79 -17.50 21.85
C GLY A 113 -7.44 -18.02 20.57
N LYS A 114 -7.26 -17.34 19.43
CA LYS A 114 -7.81 -17.76 18.14
C LYS A 114 -6.68 -17.87 17.11
N PRO A 115 -6.60 -18.99 16.38
CA PRO A 115 -5.61 -19.14 15.32
C PRO A 115 -5.78 -18.05 14.26
N LEU A 116 -4.65 -17.65 13.66
CA LEU A 116 -4.62 -16.73 12.53
C LEU A 116 -4.81 -17.49 11.22
N GLU A 117 -5.43 -16.81 10.25
CA GLU A 117 -5.46 -17.31 8.88
C GLU A 117 -4.03 -17.40 8.31
N LYS A 118 -3.88 -18.28 7.33
CA LYS A 118 -2.61 -18.41 6.58
C LYS A 118 -2.26 -17.08 5.92
N ALA A 119 -1.05 -16.61 6.17
CA ALA A 119 -0.46 -15.43 5.55
C ALA A 119 0.61 -15.81 4.52
N GLU A 120 1.00 -14.85 3.67
CA GLU A 120 2.21 -14.97 2.86
C GLU A 120 3.23 -13.96 3.38
N VAL A 121 4.31 -14.46 4.00
CA VAL A 121 5.36 -13.62 4.58
C VAL A 121 6.70 -14.02 4.01
N SER A 122 7.44 -13.05 3.48
CA SER A 122 8.77 -13.27 2.91
C SER A 122 9.66 -12.04 3.10
N TRP A 123 10.96 -12.24 3.19
CA TRP A 123 11.92 -11.15 3.15
C TRP A 123 11.94 -10.49 1.77
N LEU A 124 11.91 -9.16 1.73
CA LEU A 124 12.16 -8.35 0.54
C LEU A 124 13.63 -7.94 0.44
N ASN A 125 14.25 -7.70 1.57
CA ASN A 125 15.64 -7.35 1.76
C ASN A 125 16.03 -7.60 3.23
N GLU A 126 17.19 -7.11 3.65
CA GLU A 126 17.77 -7.37 4.99
C GLU A 126 16.90 -6.86 6.16
N ASP A 127 16.11 -5.80 5.97
CA ASP A 127 15.33 -5.17 7.04
C ASP A 127 13.82 -5.08 6.77
N GLN A 128 13.35 -5.61 5.64
CA GLN A 128 11.95 -5.51 5.26
C GLN A 128 11.32 -6.86 4.93
N LEU A 129 10.17 -7.10 5.55
CA LEU A 129 9.27 -8.20 5.24
C LEU A 129 8.09 -7.72 4.38
N LYS A 130 7.70 -8.54 3.42
CA LYS A 130 6.40 -8.44 2.74
C LYS A 130 5.41 -9.33 3.49
N PHE A 131 4.25 -8.77 3.83
CA PHE A 131 3.10 -9.51 4.36
C PHE A 131 1.93 -9.41 3.40
N VAL A 132 1.27 -10.52 3.10
CA VAL A 132 -0.03 -10.56 2.42
C VAL A 132 -1.00 -11.27 3.34
N LEU A 133 -2.07 -10.55 3.75
CA LEU A 133 -3.09 -11.02 4.67
C LEU A 133 -4.47 -10.90 4.04
N ARG A 134 -5.38 -11.82 4.38
CA ARG A 134 -6.81 -11.75 4.03
C ARG A 134 -7.66 -11.22 5.17
N GLU A 135 -7.28 -11.50 6.39
CA GLU A 135 -7.89 -10.96 7.61
C GLU A 135 -7.25 -9.62 8.06
N GLY A 136 -7.77 -9.02 9.12
CA GLY A 136 -7.23 -7.78 9.68
C GLY A 136 -7.65 -7.55 11.12
N ARG A 137 -6.99 -8.23 12.07
CA ARG A 137 -7.20 -8.01 13.52
C ARG A 137 -6.47 -6.75 13.98
N ASN A 138 -6.88 -6.24 15.14
CA ASN A 138 -6.23 -5.09 15.74
C ASN A 138 -4.72 -5.31 15.87
N ARG A 139 -3.92 -4.40 15.26
CA ARG A 139 -2.45 -4.40 15.29
C ARG A 139 -1.82 -5.76 14.94
N GLN A 140 -2.48 -6.56 14.08
CA GLN A 140 -2.14 -7.95 13.83
C GLN A 140 -0.68 -8.15 13.46
N ILE A 141 -0.16 -7.45 12.45
CA ILE A 141 1.24 -7.62 11.98
C ILE A 141 2.25 -7.30 13.09
N ARG A 142 2.00 -6.24 13.89
CA ARG A 142 2.89 -5.89 15.00
C ARG A 142 2.92 -7.00 16.04
N ARG A 143 1.76 -7.50 16.43
CA ARG A 143 1.61 -8.60 17.39
C ARG A 143 2.24 -9.90 16.88
N MET A 144 2.06 -10.23 15.59
CA MET A 144 2.72 -11.38 14.96
C MET A 144 4.24 -11.25 15.02
N CYS A 145 4.78 -10.09 14.70
CA CYS A 145 6.21 -9.82 14.78
C CYS A 145 6.74 -9.93 16.21
N ASP A 146 6.03 -9.35 17.18
CA ASP A 146 6.41 -9.42 18.60
C ASP A 146 6.50 -10.88 19.09
N LEU A 147 5.55 -11.75 18.71
CA LEU A 147 5.54 -13.17 19.08
C LEU A 147 6.76 -13.95 18.57
N VAL A 148 7.37 -13.51 17.48
CA VAL A 148 8.57 -14.18 16.92
C VAL A 148 9.87 -13.45 17.25
N GLY A 149 9.82 -12.38 18.07
CA GLY A 149 11.00 -11.63 18.49
C GLY A 149 11.46 -10.57 17.48
N LEU A 150 10.54 -10.02 16.68
CA LEU A 150 10.79 -8.91 15.79
C LEU A 150 10.06 -7.65 16.29
N LYS A 151 10.74 -6.51 16.28
CA LYS A 151 10.15 -5.19 16.51
C LYS A 151 9.82 -4.53 15.18
N VAL A 152 8.58 -4.09 15.00
CA VAL A 152 8.17 -3.35 13.81
C VAL A 152 8.59 -1.88 13.93
N LEU A 153 9.50 -1.45 13.06
CA LEU A 153 10.00 -0.07 12.99
C LEU A 153 9.12 0.81 12.10
N ALA A 154 8.66 0.27 10.97
CA ALA A 154 7.72 0.96 10.07
C ALA A 154 6.78 -0.05 9.41
N LEU A 155 5.55 0.38 9.13
CA LEU A 155 4.54 -0.42 8.46
C LEU A 155 3.82 0.41 7.42
N LYS A 156 3.82 -0.07 6.17
CA LYS A 156 3.20 0.59 5.03
C LYS A 156 2.32 -0.38 4.26
N ARG A 157 1.02 -0.09 4.14
CA ARG A 157 0.13 -0.86 3.26
C ARG A 157 0.28 -0.38 1.81
N VAL A 158 0.65 -1.27 0.92
CA VAL A 158 0.95 -0.96 -0.48
C VAL A 158 -0.08 -1.46 -1.48
N ARG A 159 -0.98 -2.38 -1.06
CA ARG A 159 -2.05 -2.92 -1.92
C ARG A 159 -3.28 -3.32 -1.08
N VAL A 160 -4.45 -3.15 -1.65
CA VAL A 160 -5.73 -3.69 -1.18
C VAL A 160 -6.45 -4.29 -2.40
N GLY A 161 -6.67 -5.59 -2.40
CA GLY A 161 -7.14 -6.32 -3.59
C GLY A 161 -6.23 -6.06 -4.78
N ASN A 162 -6.80 -5.60 -5.88
CA ASN A 162 -6.05 -5.26 -7.09
C ASN A 162 -5.57 -3.80 -7.13
N VAL A 163 -5.99 -2.98 -6.17
CA VAL A 163 -5.61 -1.56 -6.10
C VAL A 163 -4.24 -1.41 -5.44
N ARG A 164 -3.30 -0.82 -6.15
CA ARG A 164 -1.94 -0.56 -5.67
C ARG A 164 -1.75 0.90 -5.29
N LEU A 165 -0.96 1.13 -4.25
CA LEU A 165 -0.55 2.49 -3.86
C LEU A 165 0.25 3.18 -4.97
N GLY A 166 1.11 2.44 -5.65
CA GLY A 166 1.93 2.97 -6.74
C GLY A 166 2.80 4.15 -6.32
N LYS A 167 2.81 5.18 -7.15
CA LYS A 167 3.59 6.41 -6.95
C LYS A 167 2.85 7.49 -6.15
N LEU A 168 1.65 7.22 -5.63
CA LEU A 168 0.88 8.19 -4.87
C LEU A 168 1.69 8.71 -3.67
N PRO A 169 2.03 10.02 -3.61
CA PRO A 169 2.85 10.54 -2.53
C PRO A 169 2.15 10.51 -1.16
N VAL A 170 2.92 10.56 -0.09
CA VAL A 170 2.39 10.61 1.29
C VAL A 170 1.54 11.88 1.47
N GLY A 171 0.40 11.75 2.15
CA GLY A 171 -0.55 12.84 2.36
C GLY A 171 -1.40 13.19 1.14
N LYS A 172 -1.13 12.58 -0.02
CA LYS A 172 -1.91 12.81 -1.24
C LYS A 172 -2.99 11.74 -1.41
N TRP A 173 -4.01 12.12 -2.20
CA TRP A 173 -5.12 11.26 -2.58
C TRP A 173 -5.37 11.34 -4.09
N ARG A 174 -6.01 10.32 -4.62
CA ARG A 174 -6.53 10.24 -5.99
C ARG A 174 -7.86 9.50 -6.01
N TYR A 175 -8.59 9.65 -7.08
CA TYR A 175 -9.70 8.75 -7.36
C TYR A 175 -9.20 7.37 -7.78
N LEU A 176 -10.05 6.35 -7.63
CA LEU A 176 -9.82 5.07 -8.29
C LEU A 176 -9.86 5.27 -9.81
N GLU A 177 -8.97 4.61 -10.51
CA GLU A 177 -8.96 4.59 -11.98
C GLU A 177 -10.08 3.69 -12.50
N ASP A 178 -10.54 3.97 -13.73
CA ASP A 178 -11.48 3.10 -14.39
C ASP A 178 -10.85 1.71 -14.59
N GLY A 179 -11.56 0.66 -14.16
CA GLY A 179 -11.06 -0.71 -14.16
C GLY A 179 -10.30 -1.14 -12.91
N GLU A 180 -9.96 -0.25 -11.98
CA GLU A 180 -9.49 -0.67 -10.65
C GLU A 180 -10.65 -1.25 -9.84
N SER A 181 -10.44 -2.44 -9.30
CA SER A 181 -11.40 -3.12 -8.42
C SER A 181 -10.69 -3.81 -7.28
N PHE A 182 -11.41 -4.07 -6.19
CA PHE A 182 -10.85 -4.78 -5.03
C PHE A 182 -10.96 -6.30 -5.19
N THR A 183 -11.81 -6.77 -6.10
CA THR A 183 -12.07 -8.18 -6.40
C THR A 183 -11.94 -8.46 -7.89
N GLY A 184 -11.81 -9.73 -8.27
CA GLY A 184 -11.66 -10.15 -9.66
C GLY A 184 -10.19 -10.25 -10.12
N PRO A 185 -9.95 -10.58 -11.38
CA PRO A 185 -8.60 -10.71 -11.91
C PRO A 185 -7.87 -9.36 -11.87
N ALA A 186 -6.59 -9.39 -11.49
CA ALA A 186 -5.75 -8.20 -11.51
C ALA A 186 -5.75 -7.58 -12.93
N PRO A 187 -5.85 -6.26 -13.08
CA PRO A 187 -5.77 -5.62 -14.38
C PRO A 187 -4.44 -6.03 -15.03
N LYS A 188 -4.53 -6.53 -16.29
CA LYS A 188 -3.33 -6.83 -17.07
C LYS A 188 -2.49 -5.56 -17.12
N ARG A 189 -1.23 -5.64 -16.68
CA ARG A 189 -0.28 -4.52 -16.83
C ARG A 189 -0.31 -4.10 -18.29
N ALA A 190 -0.71 -2.86 -18.57
CA ALA A 190 -0.41 -2.25 -19.85
C ALA A 190 1.12 -2.34 -20.01
N SER A 191 1.58 -3.12 -20.98
CA SER A 191 2.98 -3.18 -21.34
C SER A 191 3.37 -1.75 -21.72
N SER A 192 4.17 -1.10 -20.89
CA SER A 192 4.81 0.16 -21.26
C SER A 192 5.76 -0.18 -22.41
N SER A 193 5.26 -0.11 -23.64
CA SER A 193 6.09 -0.04 -24.82
C SER A 193 6.86 1.28 -24.72
N ARG A 194 8.09 1.21 -24.18
CA ARG A 194 9.08 2.27 -24.36
C ARG A 194 9.17 2.49 -25.86
N PRO A 195 8.95 3.71 -26.39
CA PRO A 195 9.34 3.98 -27.77
C PRO A 195 10.84 3.73 -27.85
N ALA A 196 11.23 2.89 -28.80
CA ALA A 196 12.63 2.62 -29.11
C ALA A 196 13.34 3.95 -29.33
N ALA A 197 14.41 4.19 -28.57
CA ALA A 197 15.27 5.35 -28.74
C ALA A 197 15.72 5.38 -30.20
N GLY A 198 15.38 6.46 -30.90
CA GLY A 198 15.74 6.66 -32.29
C GLY A 198 17.25 6.53 -32.49
N ALA A 199 17.61 5.73 -33.49
CA ALA A 199 19.00 5.55 -33.91
C ALA A 199 19.70 6.89 -34.16
N PRO A 200 20.98 7.05 -33.82
CA PRO A 200 21.70 8.29 -34.03
C PRO A 200 21.79 8.60 -35.53
N ARG A 201 21.32 9.79 -35.91
CA ARG A 201 21.48 10.31 -37.27
C ARG A 201 22.96 10.42 -37.60
N ARG A 202 23.41 9.73 -38.66
CA ARG A 202 24.77 9.90 -39.25
C ARG A 202 24.98 11.35 -39.63
N PRO A 203 26.17 11.97 -39.35
CA PRO A 203 26.49 13.30 -39.78
C PRO A 203 26.64 13.34 -41.31
N LYS A 204 26.01 14.34 -41.94
CA LYS A 204 26.18 14.61 -43.37
C LYS A 204 27.61 15.05 -43.62
N THR A 205 28.34 14.33 -44.48
CA THR A 205 29.66 14.69 -45.00
C THR A 205 29.55 15.93 -45.86
N PHE A 206 30.29 16.97 -45.49
CA PHE A 206 30.46 18.22 -46.22
C PHE A 206 31.43 17.98 -47.38
N LYS A 207 31.00 18.17 -48.64
CA LYS A 207 31.92 18.20 -49.81
C LYS A 207 32.45 19.60 -49.98
N PRO A 208 33.80 19.82 -50.09
CA PRO A 208 34.36 21.14 -50.40
C PRO A 208 34.11 21.50 -51.87
N ARG A 209 33.73 22.78 -52.10
CA ARG A 209 33.66 23.39 -53.45
C ARG A 209 35.08 23.65 -53.95
N LYS A 210 35.32 23.30 -55.22
CA LYS A 210 36.53 23.65 -55.97
C LYS A 210 36.50 25.14 -56.28
N PRO A 211 37.66 25.85 -56.20
CA PRO A 211 37.79 27.23 -56.69
C PRO A 211 37.93 27.28 -58.21
N ASN A 212 37.35 28.32 -58.78
CA ASN A 212 37.68 28.79 -60.12
C ASN A 212 38.96 29.60 -60.06
#